data_c3685767253a20a2c41d5d50c330d692
#
_entry.id   c3685767253a20a2c41d5d50c330d692
#
_cell.length_a   1.000
_cell.length_b   1.000
_cell.length_c   1.000
_cell.angle_alpha   90.00
_cell.angle_beta   90.00
_cell.angle_gamma   90.00
#
_symmetry.space_group_name_H-M   'P 1'
#
loop_
_entity.id
_entity.type
_entity.pdbx_description
1 polymer ?
#
loop_
_entity_poly.entity_id
_entity_poly.type
_entity_poly.pdbx_seq_one_letter_code
_entity_poly.pdbx_strand_id
1 'polypeptide(L)'
;MRRQLLFAVITIAAVLLLLEGGARLLERHLGPQASSAGDRPGWQAVFFGTLFDWHESDPNLLWRFKAGLSDPLICTNSDRLLGDQKVGPKTPQTYRILLLGDSSPVGMGLSVRRQAFGEMTRFLLDRSLAGRKSVELLNGAVSGYSSEQVRRFLESRGWKYDPDLIIIYCGNNDASLSGRYTDRELLGRQHFASLRAALSHAALYRVLRGILQGRADDGSADKEIVRIRVSPPEYGENLRAIADQCRSHGRPLVILKPPVPYLWPAGLQFKPFLQLAGQDGQAILPPEMARLLGRPLTYCLDTTRYRQLYGQGDIFTRVVLSSVYADTLPPGEAVVYYSQQLALRPDDPVLLNDLGVALWRIGDYRRADSALLAARALFARRYGGTLTPLIQAAVSPVLFNIGINYLSQASGPVTIDYDTSGAAFTYLDSALQADYFSLRIKRDYWRQIDALAGTNGVAVIDLPAIFRASGGERLFFDHCHPNALGHQVIAQALYDTLHARGW
;
A
#
# COMPACT_ATOMS: atom_id res chain seq x y z
N MET A 1 59.22 0.23 -9.42
CA MET A 1 57.79 -0.05 -9.07
C MET A 1 57.28 0.85 -7.94
N ARG A 2 57.74 0.81 -6.67
CA ARG A 2 57.21 1.60 -5.56
C ARG A 2 57.22 3.13 -5.80
N ARG A 3 58.27 3.70 -6.36
CA ARG A 3 58.35 5.15 -6.67
C ARG A 3 57.38 5.58 -7.79
N GLN A 4 57.18 4.76 -8.80
CA GLN A 4 56.25 5.01 -9.89
C GLN A 4 54.80 4.95 -9.40
N LEU A 5 54.48 3.99 -8.51
CA LEU A 5 53.18 3.88 -7.87
C LEU A 5 52.87 5.08 -6.98
N LEU A 6 53.86 5.51 -6.18
CA LEU A 6 53.73 6.71 -5.34
C LEU A 6 53.51 7.98 -6.17
N PHE A 7 54.27 8.15 -7.28
CA PHE A 7 54.09 9.26 -8.17
C PHE A 7 52.72 9.28 -8.82
N ALA A 8 52.22 8.11 -9.28
CA ALA A 8 50.86 7.98 -9.84
C ALA A 8 49.80 8.34 -8.82
N VAL A 9 49.94 7.88 -7.57
CA VAL A 9 48.96 8.20 -6.50
C VAL A 9 48.94 9.70 -6.18
N ILE A 10 50.13 10.35 -6.09
CA ILE A 10 50.24 11.79 -5.84
C ILE A 10 49.62 12.57 -6.99
N THR A 11 49.88 12.18 -8.23
CA THR A 11 49.33 12.84 -9.43
C THR A 11 47.81 12.74 -9.47
N ILE A 12 47.25 11.55 -9.21
CA ILE A 12 45.80 11.35 -9.15
C ILE A 12 45.19 12.20 -8.03
N ALA A 13 45.78 12.22 -6.84
CA ALA A 13 45.31 13.04 -5.73
C ALA A 13 45.34 14.54 -6.07
N ALA A 14 46.41 15.03 -6.69
CA ALA A 14 46.51 16.41 -7.11
C ALA A 14 45.45 16.79 -8.17
N VAL A 15 45.21 15.92 -9.15
CA VAL A 15 44.16 16.12 -10.16
C VAL A 15 42.79 16.17 -9.52
N LEU A 16 42.47 15.24 -8.59
CA LEU A 16 41.19 15.22 -7.87
C LEU A 16 40.98 16.47 -7.02
N LEU A 17 42.04 17.00 -6.37
CA LEU A 17 41.97 18.25 -5.60
C LEU A 17 41.71 19.46 -6.49
N LEU A 18 42.36 19.52 -7.67
CA LEU A 18 42.12 20.59 -8.64
C LEU A 18 40.68 20.54 -9.19
N LEU A 19 40.16 19.36 -9.51
CA LEU A 19 38.80 19.18 -9.99
C LEU A 19 37.77 19.55 -8.89
N GLU A 20 38.04 19.19 -7.64
CA GLU A 20 37.20 19.56 -6.49
C GLU A 20 37.20 21.08 -6.28
N GLY A 21 38.38 21.73 -6.37
CA GLY A 21 38.51 23.19 -6.30
C GLY A 21 37.75 23.90 -7.42
N GLY A 22 37.85 23.40 -8.65
CA GLY A 22 37.09 23.90 -9.80
C GLY A 22 35.59 23.72 -9.66
N ALA A 23 35.17 22.57 -9.16
CA ALA A 23 33.75 22.28 -8.90
C ALA A 23 33.16 23.21 -7.81
N ARG A 24 33.91 23.51 -6.75
CA ARG A 24 33.50 24.48 -5.70
C ARG A 24 33.37 25.90 -6.23
N LEU A 25 34.28 26.32 -7.12
CA LEU A 25 34.17 27.61 -7.79
C LEU A 25 32.93 27.67 -8.70
N LEU A 26 32.66 26.61 -9.44
CA LEU A 26 31.48 26.49 -10.30
C LEU A 26 30.19 26.56 -9.48
N GLU A 27 30.09 25.85 -8.37
CA GLU A 27 28.93 25.90 -7.46
C GLU A 27 28.69 27.31 -6.90
N ARG A 28 29.76 28.06 -6.58
CA ARG A 28 29.63 29.46 -6.13
C ARG A 28 29.11 30.40 -7.22
N HIS A 29 29.43 30.14 -8.47
CA HIS A 29 28.97 30.96 -9.60
C HIS A 29 27.58 30.65 -10.08
N LEU A 30 27.16 29.35 -10.02
CA LEU A 30 25.84 28.89 -10.46
C LEU A 30 24.76 29.07 -9.38
N GLY A 31 25.14 29.50 -8.18
CA GLY A 31 24.25 29.50 -7.00
C GLY A 31 24.04 28.08 -6.45
N PRO A 32 23.50 27.94 -5.25
CA PRO A 32 23.14 26.64 -4.74
C PRO A 32 22.06 26.06 -5.67
N GLN A 33 22.46 25.15 -6.55
CA GLN A 33 21.50 24.24 -7.16
C GLN A 33 20.83 23.57 -5.97
N ALA A 34 19.54 23.85 -5.81
CA ALA A 34 18.75 23.28 -4.75
C ALA A 34 19.15 21.80 -4.65
N SER A 35 19.73 21.43 -3.52
CA SER A 35 20.07 20.06 -3.23
C SER A 35 18.80 19.30 -3.54
N SER A 36 18.82 18.60 -4.67
CA SER A 36 17.63 18.00 -5.22
C SER A 36 16.95 17.22 -4.11
N ALA A 37 15.73 17.58 -3.80
CA ALA A 37 14.80 16.82 -2.97
C ALA A 37 14.63 15.37 -3.48
N GLY A 38 15.41 14.99 -4.48
CA GLY A 38 15.36 13.76 -5.25
C GLY A 38 15.83 12.48 -4.57
N ASP A 39 16.35 12.54 -3.33
CA ASP A 39 16.66 11.32 -2.58
C ASP A 39 15.61 10.99 -1.51
N ARG A 40 14.59 11.84 -1.34
CA ARG A 40 13.44 11.48 -0.50
C ARG A 40 12.44 10.75 -1.38
N PRO A 41 12.00 9.53 -1.01
CA PRO A 41 10.90 8.88 -1.72
C PRO A 41 9.67 9.77 -1.56
N GLY A 42 9.33 10.54 -2.59
CA GLY A 42 8.41 11.67 -2.61
C GLY A 42 7.23 11.60 -1.64
N TRP A 43 6.11 10.98 -2.04
CA TRP A 43 4.92 10.86 -1.22
C TRP A 43 5.10 9.95 0.02
N GLN A 44 5.99 8.94 -0.02
CA GLN A 44 6.23 8.05 1.12
C GLN A 44 6.89 8.80 2.28
N ALA A 45 7.86 9.67 2.01
CA ALA A 45 8.48 10.49 3.05
C ALA A 45 7.50 11.51 3.63
N VAL A 46 6.61 12.07 2.80
CA VAL A 46 5.58 13.02 3.25
C VAL A 46 4.48 12.26 4.02
N PHE A 47 4.00 11.14 3.51
CA PHE A 47 2.93 10.37 4.14
C PHE A 47 3.38 9.74 5.47
N PHE A 48 4.57 9.14 5.51
CA PHE A 48 5.09 8.50 6.73
C PHE A 48 5.85 9.48 7.64
N GLY A 49 6.47 10.51 7.12
CA GLY A 49 7.21 11.49 7.92
C GLY A 49 6.34 12.49 8.68
N THR A 50 5.15 12.80 8.17
CA THR A 50 4.21 13.74 8.81
C THR A 50 3.13 13.09 9.64
N LEU A 51 2.78 11.83 9.37
CA LEU A 51 1.73 11.12 10.10
C LEU A 51 2.25 10.32 11.28
N PHE A 52 3.49 9.83 11.23
CA PHE A 52 3.97 8.91 12.25
C PHE A 52 5.43 9.18 12.60
N ASP A 53 5.67 9.89 13.69
CA ASP A 53 7.01 10.03 14.29
C ASP A 53 7.53 8.72 14.94
N TRP A 54 6.95 7.59 14.54
CA TRP A 54 7.30 6.26 15.05
C TRP A 54 8.44 5.59 14.30
N HIS A 55 8.76 6.06 13.09
CA HIS A 55 9.72 5.40 12.21
C HIS A 55 11.10 6.08 12.22
N GLU A 56 12.12 5.28 11.96
CA GLU A 56 13.47 5.71 11.63
C GLU A 56 13.94 5.05 10.34
N SER A 57 14.89 5.66 9.65
CA SER A 57 15.48 5.10 8.43
C SER A 57 16.26 3.81 8.72
N ASP A 58 16.15 2.83 7.82
CA ASP A 58 16.88 1.58 7.89
C ASP A 58 17.48 1.24 6.51
N PRO A 59 18.79 0.99 6.41
CA PRO A 59 19.46 0.75 5.13
C PRO A 59 19.05 -0.55 4.44
N ASN A 60 18.53 -1.53 5.20
CA ASN A 60 18.12 -2.84 4.66
C ASN A 60 16.62 -2.96 4.44
N LEU A 61 15.83 -2.08 5.09
CA LEU A 61 14.37 -2.16 5.12
C LEU A 61 13.68 -0.85 4.70
N LEU A 62 14.41 0.18 4.26
CA LEU A 62 14.00 1.56 4.01
C LEU A 62 13.64 2.29 5.30
N TRP A 63 12.78 1.75 6.12
CA TRP A 63 12.41 2.25 7.46
C TRP A 63 12.09 1.08 8.41
N ARG A 64 12.04 1.39 9.69
CA ARG A 64 11.61 0.50 10.78
C ARG A 64 11.03 1.33 11.92
N PHE A 65 10.38 0.74 12.88
CA PHE A 65 10.01 1.44 14.10
C PHE A 65 11.24 1.87 14.90
N LYS A 66 11.14 3.01 15.61
CA LYS A 66 12.09 3.39 16.66
C LYS A 66 12.02 2.39 17.82
N ALA A 67 13.10 2.24 18.56
CA ALA A 67 13.11 1.46 19.80
C ALA A 67 12.50 2.27 20.96
N GLY A 68 11.83 1.59 21.89
CA GLY A 68 11.34 2.20 23.13
C GLY A 68 10.13 3.12 22.95
N LEU A 69 9.34 2.94 21.89
CA LEU A 69 8.04 3.60 21.76
C LEU A 69 7.09 3.08 22.86
N SER A 70 6.27 3.97 23.41
CA SER A 70 5.36 3.68 24.53
C SER A 70 3.92 4.11 24.29
N ASP A 71 3.49 4.15 23.03
CA ASP A 71 2.09 4.37 22.65
C ASP A 71 1.24 3.12 22.97
N PRO A 72 -0.05 3.24 23.33
CA PRO A 72 -0.92 2.10 23.65
C PRO A 72 -1.05 1.06 22.51
N LEU A 73 -0.93 1.49 21.25
CA LEU A 73 -0.93 0.64 20.08
C LEU A 73 0.49 0.28 19.66
N ILE A 74 1.38 1.27 19.57
CA ILE A 74 2.75 1.15 19.07
C ILE A 74 3.74 1.22 20.22
N CYS A 75 3.84 0.15 20.98
CA CYS A 75 4.89 -0.05 21.97
C CYS A 75 5.99 -0.94 21.36
N THR A 76 7.25 -0.55 21.45
CA THR A 76 8.37 -1.30 20.87
C THR A 76 9.48 -1.54 21.88
N ASN A 77 10.06 -2.73 21.84
CA ASN A 77 11.20 -3.11 22.67
C ASN A 77 12.54 -2.59 22.11
N SER A 78 13.65 -2.97 22.75
CA SER A 78 15.02 -2.62 22.31
C SER A 78 15.39 -3.20 20.94
N ASP A 79 14.76 -4.30 20.53
CA ASP A 79 14.91 -4.93 19.20
C ASP A 79 14.01 -4.29 18.13
N ARG A 80 13.20 -3.29 18.50
CA ARG A 80 12.20 -2.62 17.65
C ARG A 80 11.04 -3.53 17.20
N LEU A 81 10.84 -4.62 17.90
CA LEU A 81 9.66 -5.45 17.74
C LEU A 81 8.51 -4.85 18.57
N LEU A 82 7.29 -5.07 18.10
CA LEU A 82 6.10 -4.65 18.84
C LEU A 82 5.99 -5.46 20.13
N GLY A 83 5.94 -4.75 21.25
CA GLY A 83 5.95 -5.28 22.62
C GLY A 83 6.94 -4.52 23.49
N ASP A 84 6.71 -4.57 24.80
CA ASP A 84 7.55 -3.93 25.82
C ASP A 84 8.65 -4.86 26.34
N GLN A 85 8.49 -6.17 26.15
CA GLN A 85 9.41 -7.15 26.69
C GLN A 85 10.64 -7.31 25.78
N LYS A 86 11.82 -7.32 26.41
CA LYS A 86 13.07 -7.64 25.74
C LYS A 86 13.04 -9.11 25.31
N VAL A 87 13.49 -9.41 24.10
CA VAL A 87 13.63 -10.78 23.63
C VAL A 87 14.76 -11.46 24.42
N GLY A 88 14.41 -12.48 25.20
CA GLY A 88 15.34 -13.28 25.96
C GLY A 88 15.85 -14.51 25.21
N PRO A 89 16.82 -15.22 25.78
CA PRO A 89 17.20 -16.54 25.27
C PRO A 89 15.99 -17.49 25.24
N LYS A 90 15.85 -18.25 24.17
CA LYS A 90 14.78 -19.25 24.05
C LYS A 90 15.08 -20.43 24.97
N THR A 91 14.06 -20.88 25.70
CA THR A 91 14.13 -22.09 26.54
C THR A 91 13.46 -23.27 25.83
N PRO A 92 13.71 -24.52 26.22
CA PRO A 92 13.03 -25.69 25.67
C PRO A 92 11.50 -25.66 25.82
N GLN A 93 11.01 -24.92 26.84
CA GLN A 93 9.59 -24.73 27.12
C GLN A 93 8.95 -23.59 26.31
N THR A 94 9.76 -22.80 25.59
CA THR A 94 9.26 -21.67 24.81
C THR A 94 8.88 -22.13 23.40
N TYR A 95 7.64 -21.82 22.99
CA TYR A 95 7.19 -21.88 21.61
C TYR A 95 7.16 -20.48 21.03
N ARG A 96 8.09 -20.17 20.14
CA ARG A 96 8.30 -18.81 19.65
C ARG A 96 7.73 -18.60 18.25
N ILE A 97 6.82 -17.67 18.13
CA ILE A 97 6.16 -17.28 16.88
C ILE A 97 6.77 -15.96 16.41
N LEU A 98 7.22 -15.90 15.16
CA LEU A 98 7.62 -14.65 14.49
C LEU A 98 6.52 -14.24 13.51
N LEU A 99 5.82 -13.15 13.83
CA LEU A 99 4.80 -12.53 12.99
C LEU A 99 5.41 -11.36 12.24
N LEU A 100 5.37 -11.40 10.92
CA LEU A 100 5.89 -10.36 10.03
C LEU A 100 4.76 -9.84 9.13
N GLY A 101 4.85 -8.59 8.75
CA GLY A 101 3.86 -8.01 7.83
C GLY A 101 3.80 -6.49 7.86
N ASP A 102 2.65 -5.98 7.42
CA ASP A 102 2.34 -4.58 7.26
C ASP A 102 1.61 -3.97 8.49
N SER A 103 0.81 -2.93 8.25
CA SER A 103 0.02 -2.24 9.27
C SER A 103 -1.11 -3.08 9.89
N SER A 104 -1.59 -4.13 9.22
CA SER A 104 -2.67 -4.97 9.78
C SER A 104 -2.18 -5.82 10.96
N PRO A 105 -1.05 -6.55 10.90
CA PRO A 105 -0.48 -7.21 12.08
C PRO A 105 -0.02 -6.25 13.19
N VAL A 106 0.29 -4.99 12.85
CA VAL A 106 0.53 -3.94 13.85
C VAL A 106 -0.73 -3.65 14.65
N GLY A 107 -1.90 -3.78 14.03
CA GLY A 107 -3.20 -3.47 14.62
C GLY A 107 -3.67 -2.05 14.32
N MET A 108 -3.28 -1.47 13.18
CA MET A 108 -3.79 -0.16 12.77
C MET A 108 -5.32 -0.17 12.72
N GLY A 109 -5.93 0.88 13.27
CA GLY A 109 -7.39 0.95 13.46
C GLY A 109 -7.89 0.43 14.81
N LEU A 110 -7.03 -0.16 15.65
CA LEU A 110 -7.37 -0.60 16.99
C LEU A 110 -7.00 0.46 18.03
N SER A 111 -7.68 0.43 19.16
CA SER A 111 -7.40 1.33 20.29
C SER A 111 -6.22 0.85 21.13
N VAL A 112 -6.02 -0.47 21.22
CA VAL A 112 -4.97 -1.10 22.02
C VAL A 112 -4.42 -2.34 21.36
N ARG A 113 -3.13 -2.58 21.48
CA ARG A 113 -2.39 -3.70 20.88
C ARG A 113 -2.94 -5.09 21.23
N ARG A 114 -3.45 -5.30 22.44
CA ARG A 114 -4.02 -6.60 22.86
C ARG A 114 -5.21 -7.07 21.99
N GLN A 115 -5.82 -6.15 21.23
CA GLN A 115 -6.90 -6.49 20.28
C GLN A 115 -6.35 -6.94 18.91
N ALA A 116 -5.04 -6.84 18.68
CA ALA A 116 -4.44 -7.32 17.44
C ALA A 116 -4.46 -8.85 17.39
N PHE A 117 -4.72 -9.40 16.21
CA PHE A 117 -4.90 -10.84 16.02
C PHE A 117 -3.70 -11.66 16.50
N GLY A 118 -2.47 -11.16 16.35
CA GLY A 118 -1.28 -11.84 16.84
C GLY A 118 -1.31 -12.07 18.35
N GLU A 119 -1.66 -11.03 19.13
CA GLU A 119 -1.79 -11.14 20.59
C GLU A 119 -2.93 -12.05 21.01
N MET A 120 -4.07 -11.98 20.33
CA MET A 120 -5.21 -12.88 20.60
C MET A 120 -4.86 -14.34 20.26
N THR A 121 -4.20 -14.59 19.14
CA THR A 121 -3.73 -15.94 18.79
C THR A 121 -2.74 -16.46 19.82
N ARG A 122 -1.76 -15.64 20.24
CA ARG A 122 -0.83 -15.99 21.32
C ARG A 122 -1.58 -16.42 22.59
N PHE A 123 -2.58 -15.62 22.99
CA PHE A 123 -3.38 -15.93 24.18
C PHE A 123 -4.14 -17.26 24.07
N LEU A 124 -4.75 -17.53 22.91
CA LEU A 124 -5.48 -18.79 22.66
C LEU A 124 -4.52 -20.00 22.70
N LEU A 125 -3.36 -19.88 22.06
CA LEU A 125 -2.35 -20.93 22.05
C LEU A 125 -1.74 -21.16 23.43
N ASP A 126 -1.43 -20.09 24.18
CA ASP A 126 -0.86 -20.19 25.52
C ASP A 126 -1.80 -20.96 26.47
N ARG A 127 -3.12 -20.73 26.36
CA ARG A 127 -4.12 -21.50 27.10
C ARG A 127 -4.19 -22.98 26.66
N SER A 128 -4.11 -23.26 25.36
CA SER A 128 -4.20 -24.63 24.86
C SER A 128 -2.92 -25.45 25.14
N LEU A 129 -1.78 -24.78 25.27
CA LEU A 129 -0.47 -25.37 25.57
C LEU A 129 -0.10 -25.28 27.06
N ALA A 130 -1.01 -24.77 27.90
CA ALA A 130 -0.76 -24.56 29.33
C ALA A 130 -0.18 -25.80 30.02
N GLY A 131 0.91 -25.61 30.79
CA GLY A 131 1.64 -26.67 31.45
C GLY A 131 2.61 -27.47 30.55
N ARG A 132 2.59 -27.27 29.23
CA ARG A 132 3.52 -27.92 28.28
C ARG A 132 4.52 -26.92 27.69
N LYS A 133 4.06 -25.78 27.20
CA LYS A 133 4.91 -24.72 26.64
C LYS A 133 4.30 -23.36 26.95
N SER A 134 5.14 -22.33 27.03
CA SER A 134 4.75 -20.92 27.02
C SER A 134 4.88 -20.37 25.61
N VAL A 135 3.90 -19.61 25.15
CA VAL A 135 3.89 -19.04 23.80
C VAL A 135 4.44 -17.63 23.82
N GLU A 136 5.52 -17.41 23.10
CA GLU A 136 6.13 -16.08 22.88
C GLU A 136 5.84 -15.59 21.47
N LEU A 137 5.19 -14.43 21.35
CA LEU A 137 4.96 -13.77 20.09
C LEU A 137 5.98 -12.65 19.89
N LEU A 138 6.79 -12.78 18.84
CA LEU A 138 7.67 -11.73 18.35
C LEU A 138 6.99 -11.09 17.13
N ASN A 139 6.43 -9.90 17.31
CA ASN A 139 5.76 -9.18 16.24
C ASN A 139 6.73 -8.16 15.61
N GLY A 140 7.28 -8.50 14.45
CA GLY A 140 8.18 -7.67 13.64
C GLY A 140 7.47 -6.96 12.49
N ALA A 141 6.14 -6.89 12.49
CA ALA A 141 5.38 -6.14 11.50
C ALA A 141 5.62 -4.63 11.64
N VAL A 142 5.61 -3.93 10.52
CA VAL A 142 5.82 -2.48 10.46
C VAL A 142 4.85 -1.86 9.46
N SER A 143 4.23 -0.75 9.85
CA SER A 143 3.30 -0.03 8.98
C SER A 143 3.94 0.32 7.63
N GLY A 144 3.21 0.03 6.56
CA GLY A 144 3.65 0.32 5.20
C GLY A 144 4.59 -0.71 4.58
N TYR A 145 4.99 -1.79 5.27
CA TYR A 145 5.87 -2.81 4.69
C TYR A 145 5.22 -3.51 3.50
N SER A 146 6.02 -3.73 2.47
CA SER A 146 5.75 -4.63 1.35
C SER A 146 6.36 -6.02 1.61
N SER A 147 6.03 -6.98 0.75
CA SER A 147 6.61 -8.33 0.79
C SER A 147 8.14 -8.33 0.64
N GLU A 148 8.71 -7.36 -0.09
CA GLU A 148 10.17 -7.21 -0.22
C GLU A 148 10.81 -6.89 1.12
N GLN A 149 10.21 -6.01 1.91
CA GLN A 149 10.70 -5.67 3.26
C GLN A 149 10.49 -6.82 4.24
N VAL A 150 9.36 -7.53 4.16
CA VAL A 150 9.07 -8.74 4.96
C VAL A 150 10.12 -9.82 4.69
N ARG A 151 10.41 -10.11 3.41
CA ARG A 151 11.45 -11.07 3.01
C ARG A 151 12.82 -10.70 3.58
N ARG A 152 13.22 -9.43 3.40
CA ARG A 152 14.52 -8.93 3.90
C ARG A 152 14.61 -8.90 5.41
N PHE A 153 13.50 -8.64 6.11
CA PHE A 153 13.47 -8.71 7.56
C PHE A 153 13.77 -10.15 8.03
N LEU A 154 13.10 -11.13 7.45
CA LEU A 154 13.33 -12.56 7.78
C LEU A 154 14.79 -12.94 7.53
N GLU A 155 15.31 -12.60 6.33
CA GLU A 155 16.67 -12.91 5.90
C GLU A 155 17.74 -12.28 6.79
N SER A 156 17.62 -10.98 7.12
CA SER A 156 18.66 -10.23 7.81
C SER A 156 18.57 -10.27 9.33
N ARG A 157 17.38 -10.56 9.90
CA ARG A 157 17.10 -10.39 11.33
C ARG A 157 16.24 -11.48 11.92
N GLY A 158 15.31 -12.06 11.15
CA GLY A 158 14.30 -12.97 11.69
C GLY A 158 14.89 -14.22 12.33
N TRP A 159 15.85 -14.83 11.68
CA TRP A 159 16.45 -16.09 12.13
C TRP A 159 17.27 -15.99 13.42
N LYS A 160 17.78 -14.80 13.76
CA LYS A 160 18.49 -14.61 15.04
C LYS A 160 17.61 -14.88 16.27
N TYR A 161 16.30 -14.83 16.09
CA TYR A 161 15.34 -15.06 17.17
C TYR A 161 14.99 -16.55 17.37
N ASP A 162 15.46 -17.46 16.53
CA ASP A 162 15.15 -18.89 16.56
C ASP A 162 13.64 -19.17 16.68
N PRO A 163 12.81 -18.69 15.73
CA PRO A 163 11.37 -18.93 15.76
C PRO A 163 11.04 -20.40 15.48
N ASP A 164 9.96 -20.92 16.10
CA ASP A 164 9.38 -22.24 15.80
C ASP A 164 8.37 -22.17 14.65
N LEU A 165 7.74 -21.01 14.47
CA LEU A 165 6.72 -20.74 13.47
C LEU A 165 6.89 -19.33 12.91
N ILE A 166 6.75 -19.20 11.60
CA ILE A 166 6.70 -17.91 10.91
C ILE A 166 5.26 -17.68 10.41
N ILE A 167 4.72 -16.50 10.70
CA ILE A 167 3.43 -16.04 10.17
C ILE A 167 3.66 -14.77 9.36
N ILE A 168 3.11 -14.67 8.16
CA ILE A 168 3.19 -13.47 7.34
C ILE A 168 1.81 -12.96 6.92
N TYR A 169 1.67 -11.62 6.92
CA TYR A 169 0.50 -10.90 6.42
C TYR A 169 0.99 -9.66 5.67
N CYS A 170 0.95 -9.67 4.34
CA CYS A 170 1.36 -8.54 3.50
C CYS A 170 0.69 -8.64 2.12
N GLY A 171 0.72 -7.55 1.35
CA GLY A 171 0.21 -7.50 -0.01
C GLY A 171 -0.55 -6.21 -0.33
N ASN A 172 -1.18 -5.57 0.67
CA ASN A 172 -1.89 -4.31 0.45
C ASN A 172 -0.94 -3.20 -0.02
N ASN A 173 0.22 -3.07 0.61
CA ASN A 173 1.21 -2.07 0.25
C ASN A 173 1.98 -2.41 -1.03
N ASP A 174 2.10 -3.67 -1.37
CA ASP A 174 2.74 -4.14 -2.61
C ASP A 174 2.04 -3.56 -3.83
N ALA A 175 0.71 -3.53 -3.82
CA ALA A 175 -0.12 -3.00 -4.88
C ALA A 175 -0.14 -1.46 -4.95
N SER A 176 0.46 -0.76 -3.99
CA SER A 176 0.49 0.70 -3.96
C SER A 176 1.57 1.29 -4.87
N LEU A 177 1.49 2.59 -5.08
CA LEU A 177 2.44 3.30 -5.92
C LEU A 177 3.74 3.61 -5.18
N SER A 178 4.84 3.52 -5.90
CA SER A 178 6.20 3.78 -5.42
C SER A 178 6.80 5.09 -5.92
N GLY A 179 6.24 5.72 -6.92
CA GLY A 179 6.87 6.78 -7.68
C GLY A 179 7.86 6.19 -8.72
N ARG A 180 9.07 6.76 -8.83
CA ARG A 180 10.03 6.40 -9.89
C ARG A 180 10.66 5.01 -9.76
N TYR A 181 10.76 4.47 -8.54
CA TYR A 181 11.51 3.24 -8.26
C TYR A 181 10.65 2.24 -7.47
N THR A 182 10.74 0.96 -7.80
CA THR A 182 10.18 -0.12 -6.99
C THR A 182 10.90 -0.25 -5.65
N ASP A 183 10.30 -0.96 -4.68
CA ASP A 183 10.93 -1.19 -3.38
C ASP A 183 12.26 -1.95 -3.53
N ARG A 184 12.34 -2.92 -4.44
CA ARG A 184 13.56 -3.67 -4.74
C ARG A 184 14.68 -2.77 -5.26
N GLU A 185 14.34 -1.85 -6.18
CA GLU A 185 15.31 -0.88 -6.72
C GLU A 185 15.76 0.13 -5.67
N LEU A 186 14.84 0.63 -4.83
CA LEU A 186 15.17 1.53 -3.72
C LEU A 186 16.15 0.87 -2.75
N LEU A 187 15.87 -0.38 -2.35
CA LEU A 187 16.72 -1.15 -1.44
C LEU A 187 18.07 -1.50 -2.07
N GLY A 188 18.10 -1.82 -3.38
CA GLY A 188 19.35 -2.03 -4.11
C GLY A 188 20.23 -0.78 -4.15
N ARG A 189 19.61 0.40 -4.24
CA ARG A 189 20.31 1.69 -4.24
C ARG A 189 20.85 2.09 -2.87
N GLN A 190 20.27 1.59 -1.79
CA GLN A 190 20.72 1.92 -0.43
C GLN A 190 22.06 1.27 -0.06
N HIS A 191 22.47 0.17 -0.69
CA HIS A 191 23.79 -0.41 -0.47
C HIS A 191 24.95 0.58 -0.69
N PHE A 192 24.74 1.60 -1.51
CA PHE A 192 25.69 2.68 -1.75
C PHE A 192 25.32 4.00 -1.03
N ALA A 193 24.32 3.99 -0.15
CA ALA A 193 23.85 5.22 0.48
C ALA A 193 24.93 5.88 1.36
N SER A 194 25.69 5.10 2.13
CA SER A 194 26.80 5.59 2.95
C SER A 194 27.94 6.14 2.07
N LEU A 195 28.29 5.45 0.99
CA LEU A 195 29.27 5.94 0.03
C LEU A 195 28.78 7.21 -0.68
N ARG A 196 27.51 7.23 -1.10
CA ARG A 196 26.91 8.43 -1.69
C ARG A 196 26.83 9.59 -0.72
N ALA A 197 26.50 9.34 0.55
CA ALA A 197 26.51 10.36 1.59
C ALA A 197 27.93 10.93 1.80
N ALA A 198 28.94 10.08 1.88
CA ALA A 198 30.33 10.51 1.95
C ALA A 198 30.75 11.32 0.69
N LEU A 199 30.42 10.83 -0.50
CA LEU A 199 30.72 11.52 -1.76
C LEU A 199 29.93 12.82 -1.94
N SER A 200 28.74 12.95 -1.34
CA SER A 200 27.92 14.18 -1.42
C SER A 200 28.57 15.40 -0.76
N HIS A 201 29.57 15.20 0.10
CA HIS A 201 30.39 16.29 0.64
C HIS A 201 31.39 16.85 -0.40
N ALA A 202 31.69 16.10 -1.47
CA ALA A 202 32.56 16.56 -2.54
C ALA A 202 31.78 17.37 -3.58
N ALA A 203 32.22 18.58 -3.89
CA ALA A 203 31.61 19.45 -4.91
C ALA A 203 31.66 18.82 -6.30
N LEU A 204 32.77 18.17 -6.62
CA LEU A 204 32.97 17.45 -7.88
C LEU A 204 31.87 16.37 -8.08
N TYR A 205 31.55 15.60 -7.03
CA TYR A 205 30.49 14.59 -7.09
C TYR A 205 29.12 15.22 -7.34
N ARG A 206 28.80 16.33 -6.65
CA ARG A 206 27.51 17.03 -6.82
C ARG A 206 27.36 17.60 -8.22
N VAL A 207 28.41 18.23 -8.76
CA VAL A 207 28.41 18.78 -10.12
C VAL A 207 28.25 17.68 -11.18
N LEU A 208 29.04 16.60 -11.08
CA LEU A 208 28.96 15.47 -12.01
C LEU A 208 27.58 14.81 -11.94
N ARG A 209 27.04 14.64 -10.74
CA ARG A 209 25.69 14.11 -10.54
C ARG A 209 24.64 15.02 -11.17
N GLY A 210 24.74 16.34 -11.00
CA GLY A 210 23.85 17.32 -11.63
C GLY A 210 23.87 17.25 -13.16
N ILE A 211 25.06 17.16 -13.77
CA ILE A 211 25.23 17.01 -15.22
C ILE A 211 24.64 15.69 -15.72
N LEU A 212 24.88 14.57 -15.02
CA LEU A 212 24.36 13.27 -15.39
C LEU A 212 22.82 13.17 -15.19
N GLN A 213 22.30 13.80 -14.16
CA GLN A 213 20.86 13.87 -13.92
C GLN A 213 20.16 14.80 -14.90
N GLY A 214 20.73 15.97 -15.19
CA GLY A 214 20.20 16.90 -16.21
C GLY A 214 20.20 16.30 -17.62
N ARG A 215 21.16 15.41 -17.95
CA ARG A 215 21.13 14.66 -19.22
C ARG A 215 20.12 13.51 -19.23
N ALA A 216 19.78 12.95 -18.08
CA ALA A 216 18.75 11.92 -17.97
C ALA A 216 17.33 12.52 -18.07
N ASP A 217 17.18 13.83 -17.78
CA ASP A 217 15.92 14.56 -17.94
C ASP A 217 15.71 15.10 -19.36
N ASP A 218 16.73 14.99 -20.25
CA ASP A 218 16.62 15.41 -21.64
C ASP A 218 15.87 14.34 -22.47
N GLY A 219 14.53 14.39 -22.42
CA GLY A 219 13.63 14.04 -23.52
C GLY A 219 13.40 12.58 -23.88
N SER A 220 14.04 11.58 -23.31
CA SER A 220 13.50 10.23 -23.33
C SER A 220 12.52 10.08 -22.18
N ALA A 221 11.33 10.62 -22.41
CA ALA A 221 10.20 10.47 -21.50
C ALA A 221 10.04 8.99 -21.15
N ASP A 222 10.60 8.56 -20.02
CA ASP A 222 10.10 7.41 -19.28
C ASP A 222 8.66 7.74 -18.93
N LYS A 223 7.75 7.34 -19.82
CA LYS A 223 6.31 7.64 -19.76
C LYS A 223 5.62 6.99 -18.55
N GLU A 224 6.33 6.21 -17.75
CA GLU A 224 5.88 5.63 -16.49
C GLU A 224 6.57 6.30 -15.29
N ILE A 225 6.11 7.49 -14.96
CA ILE A 225 6.59 8.24 -13.79
C ILE A 225 6.15 7.57 -12.48
N VAL A 226 5.13 6.73 -12.52
CA VAL A 226 4.53 6.09 -11.35
C VAL A 226 4.50 4.59 -11.53
N ARG A 227 5.20 3.87 -10.64
CA ARG A 227 5.32 2.41 -10.66
C ARG A 227 4.66 1.80 -9.43
N ILE A 228 4.23 0.56 -9.53
CA ILE A 228 3.78 -0.23 -8.38
C ILE A 228 5.01 -0.60 -7.54
N ARG A 229 4.89 -0.57 -6.23
CA ARG A 229 6.00 -0.85 -5.29
C ARG A 229 6.60 -2.23 -5.51
N VAL A 230 5.76 -3.25 -5.60
CA VAL A 230 6.14 -4.64 -5.87
C VAL A 230 5.13 -5.21 -6.84
N SER A 231 5.56 -5.63 -8.01
CA SER A 231 4.67 -6.24 -9.01
C SER A 231 4.17 -7.63 -8.55
N PRO A 232 3.04 -8.16 -9.07
CA PRO A 232 2.57 -9.48 -8.71
C PRO A 232 3.60 -10.60 -8.92
N PRO A 233 4.40 -10.64 -10.02
CA PRO A 233 5.48 -11.62 -10.16
C PRO A 233 6.55 -11.49 -9.07
N GLU A 234 7.02 -10.26 -8.77
CA GLU A 234 8.01 -10.01 -7.69
C GLU A 234 7.46 -10.38 -6.31
N TYR A 235 6.17 -10.13 -6.07
CA TYR A 235 5.47 -10.58 -4.86
C TYR A 235 5.55 -12.11 -4.72
N GLY A 236 5.25 -12.83 -5.80
CA GLY A 236 5.36 -14.29 -5.84
C GLY A 236 6.80 -14.78 -5.59
N GLU A 237 7.82 -14.08 -6.15
CA GLU A 237 9.23 -14.38 -5.87
C GLU A 237 9.57 -14.18 -4.40
N ASN A 238 9.11 -13.07 -3.79
CA ASN A 238 9.34 -12.79 -2.38
C ASN A 238 8.72 -13.86 -1.48
N LEU A 239 7.47 -14.27 -1.76
CA LEU A 239 6.81 -15.33 -0.99
C LEU A 239 7.50 -16.68 -1.13
N ARG A 240 7.93 -17.06 -2.35
CA ARG A 240 8.72 -18.28 -2.57
C ARG A 240 10.04 -18.24 -1.81
N ALA A 241 10.75 -17.12 -1.86
CA ALA A 241 12.01 -16.97 -1.11
C ALA A 241 11.80 -17.07 0.40
N ILE A 242 10.70 -16.55 0.95
CA ILE A 242 10.34 -16.73 2.37
C ILE A 242 10.07 -18.22 2.66
N ALA A 243 9.29 -18.90 1.82
CA ALA A 243 8.96 -20.31 1.99
C ALA A 243 10.22 -21.20 1.93
N ASP A 244 11.16 -20.88 1.02
CA ASP A 244 12.43 -21.59 0.88
C ASP A 244 13.33 -21.39 2.12
N GLN A 245 13.39 -20.17 2.66
CA GLN A 245 14.09 -19.90 3.92
C GLN A 245 13.48 -20.71 5.08
N CYS A 246 12.15 -20.71 5.20
CA CYS A 246 11.45 -21.49 6.24
C CYS A 246 11.77 -22.99 6.11
N ARG A 247 11.73 -23.51 4.89
CA ARG A 247 12.05 -24.92 4.61
C ARG A 247 13.50 -25.24 4.96
N SER A 248 14.45 -24.39 4.59
CA SER A 248 15.87 -24.61 4.88
C SER A 248 16.19 -24.62 6.38
N HIS A 249 15.40 -23.91 7.19
CA HIS A 249 15.50 -23.90 8.65
C HIS A 249 14.57 -24.92 9.32
N GLY A 250 13.83 -25.74 8.55
CA GLY A 250 12.89 -26.72 9.09
C GLY A 250 11.75 -26.10 9.89
N ARG A 251 11.32 -24.89 9.53
CA ARG A 251 10.26 -24.16 10.25
C ARG A 251 9.01 -24.02 9.40
N PRO A 252 7.81 -24.25 9.97
CA PRO A 252 6.54 -24.03 9.27
C PRO A 252 6.29 -22.55 8.99
N LEU A 253 5.55 -22.30 7.91
CA LEU A 253 5.13 -20.99 7.46
C LEU A 253 3.60 -20.92 7.35
N VAL A 254 2.99 -19.91 7.94
CA VAL A 254 1.59 -19.55 7.70
C VAL A 254 1.53 -18.26 6.89
N ILE A 255 0.84 -18.30 5.76
CA ILE A 255 0.55 -17.13 4.93
C ILE A 255 -0.92 -16.76 5.12
N LEU A 256 -1.17 -15.59 5.66
CA LEU A 256 -2.50 -15.02 5.77
C LEU A 256 -2.80 -14.27 4.47
N LYS A 257 -3.76 -14.74 3.68
CA LYS A 257 -4.23 -14.06 2.47
C LYS A 257 -5.04 -12.84 2.88
N PRO A 258 -4.60 -11.59 2.63
CA PRO A 258 -5.28 -10.41 3.14
C PRO A 258 -6.68 -10.24 2.55
N PRO A 259 -7.72 -10.01 3.37
CA PRO A 259 -9.04 -9.62 2.90
C PRO A 259 -9.09 -8.13 2.57
N VAL A 260 -10.07 -7.72 1.78
CA VAL A 260 -10.32 -6.32 1.42
C VAL A 260 -11.82 -6.02 1.40
N PRO A 261 -12.23 -4.79 1.76
CA PRO A 261 -13.61 -4.35 1.58
C PRO A 261 -13.86 -3.95 0.11
N TYR A 262 -15.05 -4.21 -0.38
CA TYR A 262 -15.47 -3.87 -1.74
C TYR A 262 -16.31 -2.58 -1.81
N LEU A 263 -16.98 -2.21 -0.72
CA LEU A 263 -17.76 -0.97 -0.63
C LEU A 263 -16.89 0.27 -0.39
N TRP A 264 -15.57 0.10 -0.32
CA TRP A 264 -14.65 1.22 -0.29
C TRP A 264 -14.41 1.74 -1.72
N PRO A 265 -14.64 3.04 -1.98
CA PRO A 265 -14.50 3.59 -3.32
C PRO A 265 -13.07 3.47 -3.84
N ALA A 266 -12.95 3.06 -5.09
CA ALA A 266 -11.68 2.96 -5.78
C ALA A 266 -11.15 4.34 -6.19
N GLY A 267 -9.83 4.50 -6.25
CA GLY A 267 -9.18 5.73 -6.71
C GLY A 267 -9.20 6.91 -5.74
N LEU A 268 -9.81 6.78 -4.56
CA LEU A 268 -9.87 7.88 -3.58
C LEU A 268 -8.50 8.25 -3.00
N GLN A 269 -7.59 7.31 -2.93
CA GLN A 269 -6.24 7.53 -2.40
C GLN A 269 -5.38 8.35 -3.36
N PHE A 270 -5.80 8.49 -4.60
CA PHE A 270 -5.09 9.23 -5.62
C PHE A 270 -5.20 10.75 -5.48
N LYS A 271 -6.30 11.28 -4.94
CA LYS A 271 -6.51 12.74 -4.81
C LYS A 271 -5.46 13.45 -3.97
N PRO A 272 -5.05 12.96 -2.78
CA PRO A 272 -3.96 13.57 -2.03
C PRO A 272 -2.65 13.60 -2.83
N PHE A 273 -2.40 12.56 -3.62
CA PHE A 273 -1.23 12.49 -4.48
C PHE A 273 -1.26 13.53 -5.62
N LEU A 274 -2.42 13.73 -6.25
CA LEU A 274 -2.63 14.77 -7.26
C LEU A 274 -2.48 16.18 -6.69
N GLN A 275 -2.98 16.42 -5.47
CA GLN A 275 -2.84 17.71 -4.80
C GLN A 275 -1.39 18.00 -4.43
N LEU A 276 -0.62 16.99 -3.99
CA LEU A 276 0.81 17.12 -3.71
C LEU A 276 1.62 17.38 -4.98
N ALA A 277 1.30 16.70 -6.07
CA ALA A 277 1.95 16.92 -7.38
C ALA A 277 1.69 18.32 -7.92
N GLY A 278 0.52 18.90 -7.67
CA GLY A 278 0.17 20.26 -8.07
C GLY A 278 0.88 21.35 -7.28
N GLN A 279 1.36 21.06 -6.06
CA GLN A 279 2.08 22.03 -5.23
C GLN A 279 3.53 22.23 -5.69
N ASP A 280 4.14 21.23 -6.26
CA ASP A 280 5.55 21.30 -6.74
C ASP A 280 5.67 21.76 -8.21
N GLY A 281 4.57 22.13 -8.87
CA GLY A 281 4.55 22.68 -10.24
C GLY A 281 4.99 21.68 -11.32
N GLN A 282 5.33 20.45 -10.98
CA GLN A 282 5.68 19.41 -11.94
C GLN A 282 4.51 18.44 -12.10
N ALA A 283 3.98 18.36 -13.32
CA ALA A 283 2.98 17.36 -13.66
C ALA A 283 3.61 15.96 -13.60
N ILE A 284 3.40 15.27 -12.51
CA ILE A 284 3.79 13.84 -12.35
C ILE A 284 2.91 12.96 -13.26
N LEU A 285 1.85 13.53 -13.84
CA LEU A 285 0.87 12.84 -14.67
C LEU A 285 0.94 13.32 -16.11
N PRO A 286 0.76 12.41 -17.08
CA PRO A 286 0.54 12.81 -18.46
C PRO A 286 -0.58 13.86 -18.57
N PRO A 287 -0.47 14.87 -19.44
CA PRO A 287 -1.48 15.93 -19.59
C PRO A 287 -2.91 15.43 -19.84
N GLU A 288 -3.04 14.27 -20.46
CA GLU A 288 -4.33 13.61 -20.69
C GLU A 288 -4.95 13.08 -19.40
N MET A 289 -4.13 12.59 -18.48
CA MET A 289 -4.57 12.15 -17.16
C MET A 289 -4.89 13.33 -16.25
N ALA A 290 -4.11 14.40 -16.30
CA ALA A 290 -4.42 15.64 -15.58
C ALA A 290 -5.77 16.20 -16.03
N ARG A 291 -6.14 16.09 -17.30
CA ARG A 291 -7.46 16.47 -17.82
C ARG A 291 -8.59 15.52 -17.40
N LEU A 292 -8.34 14.22 -17.35
CA LEU A 292 -9.30 13.22 -16.88
C LEU A 292 -9.55 13.32 -15.37
N LEU A 293 -8.51 13.61 -14.60
CA LEU A 293 -8.53 13.63 -13.14
C LEU A 293 -8.63 15.05 -12.57
N GLY A 294 -8.38 16.07 -13.37
CA GLY A 294 -8.55 17.49 -13.00
C GLY A 294 -9.99 17.86 -12.67
N ARG A 295 -10.93 17.03 -13.10
CA ARG A 295 -12.31 17.04 -12.64
C ARG A 295 -12.61 15.71 -11.97
N PRO A 296 -12.78 15.67 -10.65
CA PRO A 296 -13.05 14.45 -9.93
C PRO A 296 -14.37 13.83 -10.38
N LEU A 297 -14.34 12.56 -10.74
CA LEU A 297 -15.53 11.73 -10.86
C LEU A 297 -16.26 11.68 -9.53
N THR A 298 -17.56 11.90 -9.54
CA THR A 298 -18.41 11.74 -8.37
C THR A 298 -18.68 10.26 -8.10
N TYR A 299 -18.98 9.93 -6.83
CA TYR A 299 -19.24 8.57 -6.38
C TYR A 299 -20.66 8.42 -5.84
N CYS A 300 -21.26 7.25 -6.05
CA CYS A 300 -22.48 6.82 -5.36
C CYS A 300 -22.16 6.50 -3.90
N LEU A 301 -22.18 7.48 -3.04
CA LEU A 301 -21.95 7.33 -1.60
C LEU A 301 -23.03 7.98 -0.78
N ASP A 302 -23.61 7.20 0.14
CA ASP A 302 -24.37 7.71 1.27
C ASP A 302 -23.41 7.94 2.45
N THR A 303 -23.13 9.21 2.74
CA THR A 303 -22.21 9.59 3.83
C THR A 303 -22.62 9.11 5.19
N THR A 304 -23.90 9.15 5.50
CA THR A 304 -24.38 8.77 6.82
C THR A 304 -24.07 7.31 7.05
N ARG A 305 -24.33 6.50 6.04
CA ARG A 305 -24.11 5.07 6.08
C ARG A 305 -22.63 4.69 6.01
N TYR A 306 -21.87 5.42 5.19
CA TYR A 306 -20.43 5.25 5.12
C TYR A 306 -19.75 5.51 6.48
N ARG A 307 -20.18 6.55 7.21
CA ARG A 307 -19.71 6.82 8.57
C ARG A 307 -20.12 5.73 9.57
N GLN A 308 -21.29 5.14 9.41
CA GLN A 308 -21.72 4.01 10.24
C GLN A 308 -20.88 2.75 10.00
N LEU A 309 -20.47 2.51 8.75
CA LEU A 309 -19.64 1.37 8.36
C LEU A 309 -18.20 1.47 8.89
N TYR A 310 -17.57 2.63 8.63
CA TYR A 310 -16.14 2.82 8.80
C TYR A 310 -15.77 3.78 9.95
N GLY A 311 -16.71 4.12 10.82
CA GLY A 311 -16.47 4.91 12.03
C GLY A 311 -16.33 6.42 11.83
N GLN A 312 -16.13 7.16 12.95
CA GLN A 312 -16.27 8.62 12.96
C GLN A 312 -14.94 9.39 12.99
N GLY A 313 -13.80 8.78 13.06
CA GLY A 313 -12.70 9.53 13.65
C GLY A 313 -11.38 9.51 12.94
N ASP A 314 -11.25 8.73 11.92
CA ASP A 314 -9.94 8.51 11.35
C ASP A 314 -9.59 9.53 10.25
N ILE A 315 -8.29 9.80 10.13
CA ILE A 315 -7.71 10.67 9.12
C ILE A 315 -8.05 10.19 7.70
N PHE A 316 -8.09 8.88 7.48
CA PHE A 316 -8.47 8.28 6.21
C PHE A 316 -9.93 8.54 5.87
N THR A 317 -10.83 8.39 6.84
CA THR A 317 -12.26 8.72 6.68
C THR A 317 -12.45 10.20 6.34
N ARG A 318 -11.67 11.11 6.96
CA ARG A 318 -11.71 12.55 6.65
C ARG A 318 -11.21 12.82 5.23
N VAL A 319 -10.11 12.22 4.81
CA VAL A 319 -9.55 12.36 3.47
C VAL A 319 -10.52 11.84 2.42
N VAL A 320 -11.12 10.68 2.64
CA VAL A 320 -12.11 10.07 1.76
C VAL A 320 -13.35 10.96 1.66
N LEU A 321 -13.94 11.36 2.79
CA LEU A 321 -15.14 12.18 2.80
C LEU A 321 -14.88 13.55 2.14
N SER A 322 -13.78 14.22 2.43
CA SER A 322 -13.43 15.49 1.81
C SER A 322 -13.17 15.36 0.31
N SER A 323 -12.72 14.19 -0.17
CA SER A 323 -12.48 13.97 -1.58
C SER A 323 -13.72 13.61 -2.39
N VAL A 324 -14.70 12.96 -1.78
CA VAL A 324 -15.92 12.48 -2.43
C VAL A 324 -16.94 13.60 -2.60
N TYR A 325 -16.90 14.62 -1.74
CA TYR A 325 -17.88 15.72 -1.71
C TYR A 325 -17.44 16.98 -2.45
N ALA A 326 -16.80 16.82 -3.59
CA ALA A 326 -16.55 17.96 -4.49
C ALA A 326 -17.83 18.48 -5.17
N ASP A 327 -18.90 17.68 -5.20
CA ASP A 327 -20.17 18.08 -5.76
C ASP A 327 -21.09 18.65 -4.67
N THR A 328 -21.14 19.98 -4.61
CA THR A 328 -21.94 20.74 -3.64
C THR A 328 -23.38 20.99 -4.10
N LEU A 329 -23.72 20.60 -5.34
CA LEU A 329 -25.07 20.82 -5.87
C LEU A 329 -26.09 19.89 -5.20
N PRO A 330 -27.28 20.40 -4.86
CA PRO A 330 -28.42 19.56 -4.49
C PRO A 330 -28.69 18.52 -5.59
N PRO A 331 -29.07 17.28 -5.25
CA PRO A 331 -29.14 16.19 -6.24
C PRO A 331 -30.06 16.50 -7.44
N GLY A 332 -31.20 17.15 -7.23
CA GLY A 332 -32.10 17.54 -8.30
C GLY A 332 -31.51 18.63 -9.23
N GLU A 333 -30.81 19.61 -8.67
CA GLU A 333 -30.10 20.62 -9.45
C GLU A 333 -28.93 20.06 -10.21
N ALA A 334 -28.21 19.09 -9.61
CA ALA A 334 -27.11 18.36 -10.26
C ALA A 334 -27.59 17.62 -11.50
N VAL A 335 -28.76 16.96 -11.47
CA VAL A 335 -29.36 16.29 -12.64
C VAL A 335 -29.60 17.27 -13.77
N VAL A 336 -30.18 18.46 -13.46
CA VAL A 336 -30.44 19.50 -14.48
C VAL A 336 -29.13 20.01 -15.05
N TYR A 337 -28.16 20.34 -14.19
CA TYR A 337 -26.86 20.86 -14.59
C TYR A 337 -26.12 19.90 -15.51
N TYR A 338 -25.96 18.64 -15.09
CA TYR A 338 -25.23 17.65 -15.89
C TYR A 338 -25.93 17.30 -17.18
N SER A 339 -27.28 17.31 -17.22
CA SER A 339 -28.04 17.12 -18.45
C SER A 339 -27.80 18.26 -19.44
N GLN A 340 -27.74 19.50 -18.98
CA GLN A 340 -27.41 20.65 -19.82
C GLN A 340 -25.97 20.60 -20.34
N GLN A 341 -25.01 20.22 -19.48
CA GLN A 341 -23.62 20.08 -19.90
C GLN A 341 -23.44 18.95 -20.93
N LEU A 342 -24.18 17.85 -20.81
CA LEU A 342 -24.19 16.75 -21.76
C LEU A 342 -24.81 17.13 -23.10
N ALA A 343 -25.80 18.03 -23.14
CA ALA A 343 -26.33 18.54 -24.39
C ALA A 343 -25.26 19.30 -25.21
N LEU A 344 -24.27 19.92 -24.52
CA LEU A 344 -23.15 20.60 -25.16
C LEU A 344 -21.98 19.65 -25.47
N ARG A 345 -21.84 18.57 -24.69
CA ARG A 345 -20.73 17.61 -24.77
C ARG A 345 -21.25 16.17 -24.61
N PRO A 346 -21.98 15.62 -25.60
CA PRO A 346 -22.68 14.34 -25.48
C PRO A 346 -21.75 13.13 -25.28
N ASP A 347 -20.49 13.24 -25.70
CA ASP A 347 -19.48 12.18 -25.60
C ASP A 347 -18.49 12.38 -24.43
N ASP A 348 -18.91 13.05 -23.35
CA ASP A 348 -18.09 13.22 -22.14
C ASP A 348 -18.41 12.12 -21.11
N PRO A 349 -17.54 11.12 -20.90
CA PRO A 349 -17.82 10.02 -20.01
C PRO A 349 -17.83 10.45 -18.53
N VAL A 350 -17.13 11.54 -18.18
CA VAL A 350 -17.14 12.09 -16.82
C VAL A 350 -18.49 12.70 -16.50
N LEU A 351 -19.04 13.50 -17.43
CA LEU A 351 -20.38 14.07 -17.27
C LEU A 351 -21.47 13.01 -17.18
N LEU A 352 -21.35 11.91 -17.98
CA LEU A 352 -22.29 10.79 -17.89
C LEU A 352 -22.21 10.09 -16.53
N ASN A 353 -20.99 9.88 -16.01
CA ASN A 353 -20.83 9.34 -14.67
C ASN A 353 -21.47 10.25 -13.61
N ASP A 354 -21.20 11.56 -13.66
CA ASP A 354 -21.72 12.53 -12.69
C ASP A 354 -23.25 12.64 -12.74
N LEU A 355 -23.82 12.59 -13.96
CA LEU A 355 -25.27 12.48 -14.14
C LEU A 355 -25.83 11.19 -13.53
N GLY A 356 -25.15 10.06 -13.76
CA GLY A 356 -25.54 8.77 -13.17
C GLY A 356 -25.55 8.83 -11.65
N VAL A 357 -24.54 9.42 -11.02
CA VAL A 357 -24.48 9.62 -9.57
C VAL A 357 -25.58 10.57 -9.08
N ALA A 358 -25.85 11.67 -9.78
CA ALA A 358 -26.92 12.59 -9.43
C ALA A 358 -28.31 11.91 -9.50
N LEU A 359 -28.55 11.10 -10.53
CA LEU A 359 -29.77 10.31 -10.69
C LEU A 359 -29.89 9.24 -9.58
N TRP A 360 -28.81 8.57 -9.24
CA TRP A 360 -28.78 7.64 -8.11
C TRP A 360 -29.18 8.32 -6.78
N ARG A 361 -28.69 9.55 -6.55
CA ARG A 361 -28.99 10.34 -5.34
C ARG A 361 -30.46 10.69 -5.19
N ILE A 362 -31.20 10.84 -6.31
CA ILE A 362 -32.64 11.06 -6.27
C ILE A 362 -33.47 9.78 -6.32
N GLY A 363 -32.83 8.62 -6.32
CA GLY A 363 -33.47 7.30 -6.36
C GLY A 363 -33.90 6.83 -7.75
N ASP A 364 -33.54 7.54 -8.82
CA ASP A 364 -33.80 7.14 -10.20
C ASP A 364 -32.73 6.16 -10.71
N TYR A 365 -32.68 4.97 -10.09
CA TYR A 365 -31.65 3.97 -10.34
C TYR A 365 -31.63 3.44 -11.76
N ARG A 366 -32.81 3.43 -12.47
CA ARG A 366 -32.89 2.97 -13.85
C ARG A 366 -32.19 3.93 -14.82
N ARG A 367 -32.45 5.25 -14.68
CA ARG A 367 -31.77 6.24 -15.50
C ARG A 367 -30.30 6.37 -15.10
N ALA A 368 -29.97 6.20 -13.81
CA ALA A 368 -28.59 6.13 -13.34
C ALA A 368 -27.81 4.99 -14.03
N ASP A 369 -28.42 3.80 -14.13
CA ASP A 369 -27.82 2.64 -14.82
C ASP A 369 -27.49 2.99 -16.29
N SER A 370 -28.44 3.55 -17.02
CA SER A 370 -28.26 3.96 -18.40
C SER A 370 -27.10 4.94 -18.57
N ALA A 371 -26.98 5.94 -17.70
CA ALA A 371 -25.92 6.95 -17.76
C ALA A 371 -24.57 6.35 -17.41
N LEU A 372 -24.48 5.54 -16.35
CA LEU A 372 -23.22 4.90 -15.91
C LEU A 372 -22.72 3.86 -16.92
N LEU A 373 -23.59 3.06 -17.51
CA LEU A 373 -23.21 2.10 -18.56
C LEU A 373 -22.75 2.82 -19.84
N ALA A 374 -23.39 3.95 -20.20
CA ALA A 374 -22.94 4.79 -21.30
C ALA A 374 -21.56 5.39 -21.03
N ALA A 375 -21.30 5.87 -19.81
CA ALA A 375 -19.96 6.33 -19.38
C ALA A 375 -18.91 5.25 -19.55
N ARG A 376 -19.18 4.04 -19.07
CA ARG A 376 -18.29 2.89 -19.23
C ARG A 376 -18.03 2.57 -20.70
N ALA A 377 -19.08 2.55 -21.54
CA ALA A 377 -18.95 2.25 -22.97
C ALA A 377 -18.12 3.31 -23.70
N LEU A 378 -18.26 4.59 -23.33
CA LEU A 378 -17.45 5.67 -23.87
C LEU A 378 -15.98 5.56 -23.47
N PHE A 379 -15.68 5.25 -22.22
CA PHE A 379 -14.31 4.96 -21.79
C PHE A 379 -13.72 3.81 -22.60
N ALA A 380 -14.47 2.70 -22.78
CA ALA A 380 -14.02 1.55 -23.55
C ALA A 380 -13.75 1.89 -25.01
N ARG A 381 -14.63 2.66 -25.68
CA ARG A 381 -14.44 3.08 -27.08
C ARG A 381 -13.25 4.01 -27.25
N ARG A 382 -13.09 4.97 -26.35
CA ARG A 382 -12.07 6.03 -26.46
C ARG A 382 -10.67 5.51 -26.18
N TYR A 383 -10.55 4.51 -25.29
CA TYR A 383 -9.28 4.02 -24.77
C TYR A 383 -9.09 2.50 -24.93
N GLY A 384 -10.08 1.80 -25.49
CA GLY A 384 -10.17 0.33 -25.50
C GLY A 384 -9.09 -0.44 -26.28
N GLY A 385 -8.19 0.26 -27.00
CA GLY A 385 -7.05 -0.38 -27.67
C GLY A 385 -5.74 -0.27 -26.89
N THR A 386 -5.64 0.62 -25.90
CA THR A 386 -4.42 0.90 -25.15
C THR A 386 -4.79 1.33 -23.73
N LEU A 387 -5.42 0.44 -22.99
CA LEU A 387 -5.68 0.67 -21.56
C LEU A 387 -4.35 0.69 -20.81
N THR A 388 -3.69 1.86 -20.81
CA THR A 388 -2.63 2.07 -19.85
C THR A 388 -3.19 1.86 -18.45
N PRO A 389 -2.39 1.42 -17.48
CA PRO A 389 -2.82 1.28 -16.08
C PRO A 389 -3.57 2.52 -15.55
N LEU A 390 -3.20 3.71 -16.02
CA LEU A 390 -3.80 4.98 -15.63
C LEU A 390 -5.24 5.14 -16.18
N ILE A 391 -5.51 4.67 -17.40
CA ILE A 391 -6.86 4.70 -17.97
C ILE A 391 -7.75 3.68 -17.25
N GLN A 392 -7.22 2.51 -16.90
CA GLN A 392 -7.92 1.54 -16.05
C GLN A 392 -8.33 2.17 -14.72
N ALA A 393 -7.44 2.94 -14.09
CA ALA A 393 -7.74 3.67 -12.87
C ALA A 393 -8.88 4.69 -13.02
N ALA A 394 -8.98 5.36 -14.17
CA ALA A 394 -10.08 6.28 -14.46
C ALA A 394 -11.43 5.57 -14.65
N VAL A 395 -11.43 4.32 -15.09
CA VAL A 395 -12.65 3.51 -15.24
C VAL A 395 -13.11 2.92 -13.91
N SER A 396 -12.21 2.73 -12.95
CA SER A 396 -12.50 2.12 -11.64
C SER A 396 -13.66 2.81 -10.88
N PRO A 397 -13.73 4.16 -10.76
CA PRO A 397 -14.85 4.84 -10.13
C PRO A 397 -16.20 4.58 -10.81
N VAL A 398 -16.21 4.51 -12.14
CA VAL A 398 -17.43 4.23 -12.91
C VAL A 398 -17.93 2.81 -12.62
N LEU A 399 -17.02 1.83 -12.61
CA LEU A 399 -17.36 0.45 -12.26
C LEU A 399 -17.90 0.34 -10.82
N PHE A 400 -17.29 1.06 -9.89
CA PHE A 400 -17.77 1.16 -8.51
C PHE A 400 -19.19 1.72 -8.46
N ASN A 401 -19.47 2.84 -9.15
CA ASN A 401 -20.78 3.45 -9.19
C ASN A 401 -21.85 2.53 -9.79
N ILE A 402 -21.53 1.79 -10.85
CA ILE A 402 -22.42 0.76 -11.41
C ILE A 402 -22.73 -0.30 -10.36
N GLY A 403 -21.71 -0.82 -9.67
CA GLY A 403 -21.89 -1.82 -8.61
C GLY A 403 -22.82 -1.33 -7.50
N ILE A 404 -22.61 -0.10 -7.01
CA ILE A 404 -23.47 0.53 -5.99
C ILE A 404 -24.89 0.73 -6.51
N ASN A 405 -25.06 1.15 -7.77
CA ASN A 405 -26.38 1.32 -8.37
C ASN A 405 -27.16 -0.01 -8.44
N TYR A 406 -26.49 -1.10 -8.81
CA TYR A 406 -27.11 -2.44 -8.80
C TYR A 406 -27.50 -2.90 -7.40
N LEU A 407 -26.68 -2.65 -6.39
CA LEU A 407 -27.05 -2.93 -4.99
C LEU A 407 -28.30 -2.16 -4.59
N SER A 408 -28.38 -0.89 -4.97
CA SER A 408 -29.54 -0.02 -4.66
C SER A 408 -30.82 -0.46 -5.37
N GLN A 409 -30.70 -0.96 -6.60
CA GLN A 409 -31.84 -1.51 -7.35
C GLN A 409 -32.42 -2.78 -6.69
N ALA A 410 -31.56 -3.62 -6.12
CA ALA A 410 -31.96 -4.89 -5.54
C ALA A 410 -32.58 -4.76 -4.15
N SER A 411 -32.09 -3.85 -3.32
CA SER A 411 -32.41 -3.80 -1.89
C SER A 411 -32.85 -2.42 -1.39
N GLY A 412 -32.99 -1.44 -2.28
CA GLY A 412 -33.15 -0.05 -1.86
C GLY A 412 -31.81 0.53 -1.35
N PRO A 413 -31.77 1.17 -0.18
CA PRO A 413 -30.51 1.69 0.34
C PRO A 413 -29.48 0.58 0.46
N VAL A 414 -28.24 0.84 -0.01
CA VAL A 414 -27.13 -0.13 0.00
C VAL A 414 -26.99 -0.80 1.36
N THR A 415 -27.10 -2.13 1.40
CA THR A 415 -26.89 -2.93 2.59
C THR A 415 -25.46 -3.49 2.60
N ILE A 416 -24.91 -3.70 3.79
CA ILE A 416 -23.59 -4.30 4.01
C ILE A 416 -23.61 -5.77 3.61
N ASP A 417 -24.75 -6.40 3.78
CA ASP A 417 -25.00 -7.80 3.45
C ASP A 417 -25.49 -7.86 2.00
N TYR A 418 -24.58 -7.97 1.06
CA TYR A 418 -24.87 -8.07 -0.36
C TYR A 418 -24.42 -9.43 -0.93
N ASP A 419 -25.15 -9.88 -1.96
CA ASP A 419 -24.83 -11.11 -2.67
C ASP A 419 -23.52 -10.98 -3.44
N THR A 420 -22.52 -11.78 -3.06
CA THR A 420 -21.21 -11.83 -3.73
C THR A 420 -21.20 -12.63 -5.02
N SER A 421 -22.33 -13.27 -5.39
CA SER A 421 -22.51 -13.95 -6.68
C SER A 421 -23.20 -13.09 -7.74
N GLY A 422 -23.76 -11.94 -7.33
CA GLY A 422 -24.56 -11.07 -8.19
C GLY A 422 -23.73 -10.14 -9.10
N ALA A 423 -24.44 -9.51 -10.06
CA ALA A 423 -23.83 -8.54 -10.99
C ALA A 423 -23.20 -7.35 -10.26
N ALA A 424 -23.79 -6.90 -9.15
CA ALA A 424 -23.26 -5.83 -8.32
C ALA A 424 -21.84 -6.14 -7.83
N PHE A 425 -21.62 -7.33 -7.28
CA PHE A 425 -20.30 -7.76 -6.82
C PHE A 425 -19.29 -7.85 -7.97
N THR A 426 -19.71 -8.33 -9.14
CA THR A 426 -18.85 -8.38 -10.33
C THR A 426 -18.31 -6.99 -10.70
N TYR A 427 -19.13 -5.96 -10.61
CA TYR A 427 -18.71 -4.57 -10.87
C TYR A 427 -17.82 -4.01 -9.75
N LEU A 428 -18.14 -4.28 -8.49
CA LEU A 428 -17.32 -3.85 -7.36
C LEU A 428 -15.93 -4.51 -7.36
N ASP A 429 -15.87 -5.82 -7.65
CA ASP A 429 -14.60 -6.52 -7.81
C ASP A 429 -13.82 -5.97 -9.03
N SER A 430 -14.49 -5.74 -10.16
CA SER A 430 -13.86 -5.14 -11.33
C SER A 430 -13.31 -3.74 -11.03
N ALA A 431 -14.01 -2.95 -10.21
CA ALA A 431 -13.55 -1.65 -9.76
C ALA A 431 -12.27 -1.77 -8.91
N LEU A 432 -12.22 -2.73 -7.98
CA LEU A 432 -11.02 -3.04 -7.20
C LEU A 432 -9.85 -3.46 -8.08
N GLN A 433 -10.07 -4.35 -9.06
CA GLN A 433 -9.01 -4.81 -9.96
C GLN A 433 -8.48 -3.68 -10.85
N ALA A 434 -9.34 -2.75 -11.28
CA ALA A 434 -8.98 -1.59 -12.09
C ALA A 434 -8.38 -0.44 -11.27
N ASP A 435 -8.46 -0.45 -9.93
CA ASP A 435 -7.95 0.61 -9.07
C ASP A 435 -6.41 0.60 -9.05
N TYR A 436 -5.81 1.34 -9.96
CA TYR A 436 -4.35 1.39 -10.09
C TYR A 436 -3.65 2.02 -8.86
N PHE A 437 -4.32 2.94 -8.19
CA PHE A 437 -3.78 3.65 -7.02
C PHE A 437 -4.20 3.03 -5.68
N SER A 438 -4.50 1.76 -5.69
CA SER A 438 -5.02 1.03 -4.55
C SER A 438 -3.95 0.77 -3.49
N LEU A 439 -4.33 0.94 -2.22
CA LEU A 439 -3.64 0.35 -1.06
C LEU A 439 -4.34 -0.97 -0.66
N ARG A 440 -4.89 -1.67 -1.63
CA ARG A 440 -5.61 -2.94 -1.43
C ARG A 440 -4.99 -4.00 -2.33
N ILE A 441 -4.78 -5.17 -1.76
CA ILE A 441 -4.33 -6.34 -2.51
C ILE A 441 -5.35 -6.70 -3.59
N LYS A 442 -4.86 -7.20 -4.74
CA LYS A 442 -5.65 -7.57 -5.90
C LYS A 442 -5.57 -9.06 -6.19
N ARG A 443 -6.45 -9.53 -7.09
CA ARG A 443 -6.55 -10.93 -7.49
C ARG A 443 -5.23 -11.55 -7.94
N ASP A 444 -4.40 -10.80 -8.67
CA ASP A 444 -3.12 -11.31 -9.18
C ASP A 444 -2.11 -11.59 -8.07
N TYR A 445 -2.15 -10.81 -6.98
CA TYR A 445 -1.37 -11.10 -5.77
C TYR A 445 -1.93 -12.32 -5.02
N TRP A 446 -3.26 -12.42 -4.88
CA TRP A 446 -3.88 -13.59 -4.28
C TRP A 446 -3.50 -14.89 -5.02
N ARG A 447 -3.45 -14.86 -6.36
CA ARG A 447 -2.98 -16.02 -7.17
C ARG A 447 -1.56 -16.42 -6.82
N GLN A 448 -0.67 -15.48 -6.51
CA GLN A 448 0.70 -15.81 -6.05
C GLN A 448 0.69 -16.50 -4.69
N ILE A 449 -0.20 -16.11 -3.78
CA ILE A 449 -0.39 -16.80 -2.49
C ILE A 449 -0.95 -18.20 -2.73
N ASP A 450 -2.00 -18.32 -3.55
CA ASP A 450 -2.68 -19.59 -3.85
C ASP A 450 -1.71 -20.60 -4.49
N ALA A 451 -0.75 -20.13 -5.29
CA ALA A 451 0.28 -20.97 -5.90
C ALA A 451 1.22 -21.65 -4.88
N LEU A 452 1.24 -21.19 -3.63
CA LEU A 452 1.99 -21.82 -2.53
C LEU A 452 1.13 -22.77 -1.70
N ALA A 453 -0.18 -22.82 -1.93
CA ALA A 453 -1.06 -23.76 -1.25
C ALA A 453 -0.65 -25.20 -1.59
N GLY A 454 -0.56 -26.05 -0.58
CA GLY A 454 -0.10 -27.44 -0.74
C GLY A 454 1.42 -27.64 -0.73
N THR A 455 2.21 -26.56 -0.70
CA THR A 455 3.67 -26.67 -0.48
C THR A 455 3.94 -27.22 0.91
N ASN A 456 4.82 -28.23 1.00
CA ASN A 456 5.17 -28.84 2.28
C ASN A 456 5.72 -27.78 3.27
N GLY A 457 5.18 -27.80 4.50
CA GLY A 457 5.55 -26.85 5.55
C GLY A 457 4.89 -25.45 5.40
N VAL A 458 4.03 -25.24 4.40
CA VAL A 458 3.30 -23.99 4.18
C VAL A 458 1.80 -24.19 4.42
N ALA A 459 1.19 -23.32 5.21
CA ALA A 459 -0.26 -23.20 5.33
C ALA A 459 -0.71 -21.85 4.76
N VAL A 460 -1.72 -21.86 3.93
CA VAL A 460 -2.41 -20.64 3.44
C VAL A 460 -3.78 -20.57 4.10
N ILE A 461 -4.09 -19.43 4.72
CA ILE A 461 -5.42 -19.16 5.30
C ILE A 461 -6.13 -18.15 4.39
N ASP A 462 -7.24 -18.58 3.79
CA ASP A 462 -8.07 -17.76 2.89
C ASP A 462 -8.98 -16.82 3.70
N LEU A 463 -8.39 -15.73 4.25
CA LEU A 463 -9.17 -14.75 4.99
C LEU A 463 -10.25 -14.05 4.15
N PRO A 464 -10.08 -13.77 2.84
CA PRO A 464 -11.17 -13.29 2.00
C PRO A 464 -12.43 -14.15 2.06
N ALA A 465 -12.31 -15.47 2.01
CA ALA A 465 -13.44 -16.39 2.14
C ALA A 465 -14.03 -16.38 3.54
N ILE A 466 -13.18 -16.42 4.57
CA ILE A 466 -13.58 -16.38 5.98
C ILE A 466 -14.31 -15.07 6.31
N PHE A 467 -13.79 -13.93 5.86
CA PHE A 467 -14.40 -12.62 6.10
C PHE A 467 -15.79 -12.51 5.46
N ARG A 468 -15.95 -12.98 4.21
CA ARG A 468 -17.28 -13.03 3.58
C ARG A 468 -18.29 -13.85 4.39
N ALA A 469 -17.87 -14.97 4.94
CA ALA A 469 -18.72 -15.82 5.76
C ALA A 469 -19.02 -15.25 7.16
N SER A 470 -18.15 -14.38 7.68
CA SER A 470 -18.19 -13.94 9.08
C SER A 470 -18.73 -12.52 9.29
N GLY A 471 -19.02 -11.76 8.22
CA GLY A 471 -19.53 -10.39 8.38
C GLY A 471 -19.12 -9.40 7.30
N GLY A 472 -18.26 -9.81 6.34
CA GLY A 472 -17.89 -9.02 5.18
C GLY A 472 -17.31 -7.63 5.52
N GLU A 473 -17.95 -6.59 4.99
CA GLU A 473 -17.54 -5.18 5.17
C GLU A 473 -17.52 -4.72 6.64
N ARG A 474 -18.31 -5.33 7.51
CA ARG A 474 -18.40 -5.00 8.96
C ARG A 474 -17.12 -5.31 9.71
N LEU A 475 -16.23 -6.11 9.14
CA LEU A 475 -14.97 -6.53 9.76
C LEU A 475 -13.82 -5.56 9.49
N PHE A 476 -14.06 -4.47 8.75
CA PHE A 476 -13.05 -3.49 8.41
C PHE A 476 -13.21 -2.19 9.17
N PHE A 477 -12.07 -1.55 9.43
CA PHE A 477 -11.95 -0.21 9.96
C PHE A 477 -11.88 0.84 8.84
N ASP A 478 -11.19 0.51 7.77
CA ASP A 478 -11.00 1.34 6.58
C ASP A 478 -10.83 0.49 5.31
N HIS A 479 -10.14 1.01 4.30
CA HIS A 479 -9.94 0.38 2.99
C HIS A 479 -9.17 -0.95 3.01
N CYS A 480 -8.44 -1.29 4.07
CA CYS A 480 -7.65 -2.52 4.14
C CYS A 480 -7.40 -3.05 5.57
N HIS A 481 -7.65 -2.23 6.60
CA HIS A 481 -7.38 -2.65 7.97
C HIS A 481 -8.62 -3.31 8.61
N PRO A 482 -8.47 -4.51 9.15
CA PRO A 482 -9.52 -5.11 9.97
C PRO A 482 -9.80 -4.28 11.23
N ASN A 483 -11.04 -4.22 11.66
CA ASN A 483 -11.40 -3.68 12.97
C ASN A 483 -11.26 -4.77 14.06
N ALA A 484 -11.64 -4.46 15.31
CA ALA A 484 -11.51 -5.39 16.42
C ALA A 484 -12.20 -6.75 16.18
N LEU A 485 -13.38 -6.77 15.54
CA LEU A 485 -14.07 -8.01 15.17
C LEU A 485 -13.31 -8.76 14.07
N GLY A 486 -12.82 -8.05 13.05
CA GLY A 486 -11.99 -8.63 11.99
C GLY A 486 -10.71 -9.27 12.55
N HIS A 487 -10.07 -8.62 13.53
CA HIS A 487 -8.93 -9.21 14.23
C HIS A 487 -9.28 -10.46 15.02
N GLN A 488 -10.46 -10.53 15.66
CA GLN A 488 -10.93 -11.75 16.33
C GLN A 488 -11.12 -12.90 15.34
N VAL A 489 -11.74 -12.63 14.18
CA VAL A 489 -11.93 -13.63 13.11
C VAL A 489 -10.58 -14.16 12.62
N ILE A 490 -9.59 -13.30 12.40
CA ILE A 490 -8.23 -13.71 12.00
C ILE A 490 -7.58 -14.57 13.09
N ALA A 491 -7.66 -14.14 14.35
CA ALA A 491 -7.08 -14.87 15.47
C ALA A 491 -7.66 -16.27 15.62
N GLN A 492 -8.98 -16.42 15.48
CA GLN A 492 -9.64 -17.72 15.53
C GLN A 492 -9.20 -18.61 14.36
N ALA A 493 -9.19 -18.08 13.13
CA ALA A 493 -8.76 -18.84 11.95
C ALA A 493 -7.30 -19.30 12.05
N LEU A 494 -6.42 -18.48 12.61
CA LEU A 494 -5.04 -18.84 12.91
C LEU A 494 -4.97 -19.96 13.95
N TYR A 495 -5.65 -19.78 15.08
CA TYR A 495 -5.67 -20.78 16.15
C TYR A 495 -6.18 -22.13 15.63
N ASP A 496 -7.29 -22.17 14.91
CA ASP A 496 -7.88 -23.40 14.38
C ASP A 496 -6.92 -24.09 13.40
N THR A 497 -6.26 -23.30 12.53
CA THR A 497 -5.27 -23.84 11.57
C THR A 497 -4.06 -24.43 12.27
N LEU A 498 -3.50 -23.73 13.26
CA LEU A 498 -2.33 -24.20 14.01
C LEU A 498 -2.65 -25.43 14.84
N HIS A 499 -3.83 -25.43 15.48
CA HIS A 499 -4.29 -26.59 16.26
C HIS A 499 -4.50 -27.82 15.39
N ALA A 500 -5.18 -27.68 14.24
CA ALA A 500 -5.42 -28.78 13.31
C ALA A 500 -4.13 -29.39 12.71
N ARG A 501 -3.07 -28.58 12.60
CA ARG A 501 -1.76 -29.01 12.08
C ARG A 501 -0.79 -29.50 13.15
N GLY A 502 -1.13 -29.35 14.42
CA GLY A 502 -0.28 -29.70 15.55
C GLY A 502 0.97 -28.78 15.65
N TRP A 503 0.85 -27.55 15.18
CA TRP A 503 1.94 -26.56 15.14
C TRP A 503 1.95 -25.66 16.37
#